data_ebbd614ee78ba1d307abeca524dbf2c7
#
_entry.id   ebbd614ee78ba1d307abeca524dbf2c7
#
_cell.length_a   1.000
_cell.length_b   1.000
_cell.length_c   1.000
_cell.angle_alpha   90.00
_cell.angle_beta   90.00
_cell.angle_gamma   90.00
#
_symmetry.space_group_name_H-M   'P 1'
#
loop_
_entity.id
_entity.type
_entity.pdbx_description
1 polymer ?
#
loop_
_entity_poly.entity_id
_entity_poly.type
_entity_poly.pdbx_seq_one_letter_code
_entity_poly.pdbx_strand_id
1 'polypeptide(L)'
;MKEDNKNLIDEMIEKMKELPTEGQSAMLFVIENFDLIEKMCEKSDMTDEEIQKWTEKAKANGDYIMLALLTFAQVYKDKRSKFTTP
;
A
#
# COMPACT_ATOMS: atom_id res chain seq x y z
N MET A 1 14.88 -12.29 1.65
CA MET A 1 14.12 -11.07 1.91
C MET A 1 14.92 -10.10 2.74
N LYS A 2 14.84 -8.86 2.41
CA LYS A 2 15.59 -7.83 3.10
C LYS A 2 14.80 -7.27 4.28
N GLU A 3 15.52 -6.73 5.25
CA GLU A 3 14.88 -6.15 6.41
C GLU A 3 13.91 -5.04 6.03
N ASP A 4 14.25 -4.26 5.00
CA ASP A 4 13.38 -3.19 4.53
C ASP A 4 12.02 -3.71 4.12
N ASN A 5 12.00 -4.85 3.41
CA ASN A 5 10.75 -5.45 2.97
C ASN A 5 9.95 -5.99 4.15
N LYS A 6 10.65 -6.54 5.14
CA LYS A 6 9.99 -7.04 6.33
C LYS A 6 9.28 -5.91 7.08
N ASN A 7 9.96 -4.78 7.25
CA ASN A 7 9.37 -3.63 7.93
C ASN A 7 8.17 -3.10 7.16
N LEU A 8 8.27 -3.10 5.84
CA LEU A 8 7.20 -2.64 4.98
C LEU A 8 5.98 -3.54 5.12
N ILE A 9 6.20 -4.85 5.12
CA ILE A 9 5.11 -5.82 5.29
C ILE A 9 4.46 -5.68 6.65
N ASP A 10 5.27 -5.49 7.70
CA ASP A 10 4.75 -5.30 9.06
C ASP A 10 3.85 -4.07 9.13
N GLU A 11 4.24 -2.99 8.47
CA GLU A 11 3.45 -1.77 8.42
C GLU A 11 2.12 -2.02 7.71
N MET A 12 2.15 -2.78 6.63
CA MET A 12 0.94 -3.12 5.90
C MET A 12 -0.01 -3.97 6.73
N ILE A 13 0.54 -4.90 7.51
CA ILE A 13 -0.28 -5.74 8.38
C ILE A 13 -1.00 -4.88 9.42
N GLU A 14 -0.31 -3.88 9.96
CA GLU A 14 -0.93 -2.96 10.89
C GLU A 14 -2.07 -2.17 10.25
N LYS A 15 -1.84 -1.70 9.02
CA LYS A 15 -2.88 -0.98 8.28
C LYS A 15 -4.05 -1.89 7.95
N MET A 16 -3.76 -3.16 7.66
CA MET A 16 -4.79 -4.13 7.33
C MET A 16 -5.80 -4.30 8.45
N LYS A 17 -5.34 -4.22 9.69
CA LYS A 17 -6.21 -4.39 10.84
C LYS A 17 -7.30 -3.33 10.92
N GLU A 18 -7.09 -2.20 10.28
CA GLU A 18 -8.06 -1.11 10.28
C GLU A 18 -9.12 -1.24 9.20
N LEU A 19 -8.97 -2.23 8.33
CA LEU A 19 -9.88 -2.43 7.21
C LEU A 19 -10.98 -3.44 7.55
N PRO A 20 -12.13 -3.34 6.86
CA PRO A 20 -13.15 -4.39 7.00
C PRO A 20 -12.62 -5.70 6.42
N THR A 21 -13.34 -6.80 6.67
CA THR A 21 -12.91 -8.12 6.25
C THR A 21 -12.53 -8.21 4.78
N GLU A 22 -13.32 -7.61 3.92
CA GLU A 22 -13.05 -7.61 2.47
C GLU A 22 -11.73 -6.89 2.16
N GLY A 23 -11.47 -5.80 2.90
CA GLY A 23 -10.23 -5.06 2.74
C GLY A 23 -9.03 -5.85 3.22
N GLN A 24 -9.22 -6.63 4.29
CA GLN A 24 -8.14 -7.46 4.81
C GLN A 24 -7.75 -8.54 3.80
N SER A 25 -8.74 -9.16 3.17
CA SER A 25 -8.49 -10.16 2.13
C SER A 25 -7.74 -9.55 0.95
N ALA A 26 -8.15 -8.35 0.55
CA ALA A 26 -7.50 -7.65 -0.56
C ALA A 26 -6.06 -7.31 -0.19
N MET A 27 -5.81 -6.89 1.04
CA MET A 27 -4.46 -6.57 1.49
C MET A 27 -3.58 -7.80 1.50
N LEU A 28 -4.11 -8.96 1.92
CA LEU A 28 -3.35 -10.20 1.87
C LEU A 28 -2.95 -10.54 0.45
N PHE A 29 -3.85 -10.33 -0.50
CA PHE A 29 -3.54 -10.53 -1.91
C PHE A 29 -2.37 -9.65 -2.35
N VAL A 30 -2.40 -8.38 -1.92
CA VAL A 30 -1.34 -7.44 -2.25
C VAL A 30 0.00 -7.90 -1.65
N ILE A 31 -0.02 -8.34 -0.41
CA ILE A 31 1.19 -8.81 0.26
C ILE A 31 1.76 -10.05 -0.41
N GLU A 32 0.89 -10.98 -0.83
CA GLU A 32 1.32 -12.19 -1.51
C GLU A 32 1.94 -11.89 -2.87
N ASN A 33 1.59 -10.76 -3.46
CA ASN A 33 2.12 -10.35 -4.76
C ASN A 33 3.06 -9.14 -4.60
N PHE A 34 3.74 -9.10 -3.47
CA PHE A 34 4.58 -7.96 -3.09
C PHE A 34 5.52 -7.49 -4.19
N ASP A 35 6.29 -8.43 -4.77
CA ASP A 35 7.29 -8.05 -5.76
C ASP A 35 6.68 -7.39 -6.99
N LEU A 36 5.56 -7.91 -7.44
CA LEU A 36 4.87 -7.36 -8.60
C LEU A 36 4.32 -5.96 -8.30
N ILE A 37 3.66 -5.84 -7.14
CA ILE A 37 3.06 -4.57 -6.73
C ILE A 37 4.15 -3.52 -6.50
N GLU A 38 5.27 -3.93 -5.94
CA GLU A 38 6.40 -3.03 -5.72
C GLU A 38 6.90 -2.44 -7.03
N LYS A 39 7.01 -3.27 -8.06
CA LYS A 39 7.43 -2.80 -9.38
C LYS A 39 6.45 -1.81 -9.97
N MET A 40 5.17 -2.05 -9.76
CA MET A 40 4.14 -1.12 -10.21
C MET A 40 4.27 0.23 -9.50
N CYS A 41 4.54 0.20 -8.20
CA CYS A 41 4.71 1.41 -7.42
C CYS A 41 5.94 2.20 -7.83
N GLU A 42 7.01 1.50 -8.19
CA GLU A 42 8.24 2.16 -8.64
C GLU A 42 8.02 2.97 -9.90
N LYS A 43 7.12 2.51 -10.76
CA LYS A 43 6.81 3.19 -12.01
C LYS A 43 5.77 4.27 -11.86
N SER A 44 5.10 4.31 -10.72
CA SER A 44 4.03 5.25 -10.47
C SER A 44 4.58 6.52 -9.82
N ASP A 45 4.17 7.66 -10.33
CA ASP A 45 4.59 8.97 -9.80
C ASP A 45 3.44 9.67 -9.08
N MET A 46 2.54 8.91 -8.48
CA MET A 46 1.41 9.49 -7.77
C MET A 46 1.88 10.33 -6.58
N THR A 47 1.33 11.52 -6.45
CA THR A 47 1.59 12.37 -5.30
C THR A 47 0.77 11.89 -4.11
N ASP A 48 1.12 12.38 -2.92
CA ASP A 48 0.36 12.05 -1.71
C ASP A 48 -1.10 12.47 -1.87
N GLU A 49 -1.33 13.63 -2.49
CA GLU A 49 -2.68 14.14 -2.71
C GLU A 49 -3.47 13.21 -3.62
N GLU A 50 -2.84 12.71 -4.66
CA GLU A 50 -3.50 11.78 -5.57
C GLU A 50 -3.84 10.47 -4.90
N ILE A 51 -2.91 9.95 -4.10
CA ILE A 51 -3.15 8.70 -3.37
C ILE A 51 -4.32 8.89 -2.42
N GLN A 52 -4.36 10.00 -1.70
CA GLN A 52 -5.44 10.28 -0.77
C GLN A 52 -6.78 10.42 -1.50
N LYS A 53 -6.78 11.13 -2.61
CA LYS A 53 -7.99 11.32 -3.40
C LYS A 53 -8.55 9.98 -3.88
N TRP A 54 -7.68 9.13 -4.43
CA TRP A 54 -8.12 7.83 -4.91
C TRP A 54 -8.53 6.91 -3.78
N THR A 55 -7.87 7.03 -2.63
CA THR A 55 -8.21 6.25 -1.45
C THR A 55 -9.64 6.55 -1.00
N GLU A 56 -9.99 7.83 -0.94
CA GLU A 56 -11.34 8.23 -0.55
C GLU A 56 -12.37 7.76 -1.55
N LYS A 57 -12.02 7.82 -2.83
CA LYS A 57 -12.90 7.36 -3.89
C LYS A 57 -13.12 5.85 -3.79
N ALA A 58 -12.05 5.11 -3.52
CA ALA A 58 -12.16 3.67 -3.36
C ALA A 58 -13.04 3.30 -2.17
N LYS A 59 -12.90 4.02 -1.07
CA LYS A 59 -13.73 3.81 0.11
C LYS A 59 -15.20 4.05 -0.20
N ALA A 60 -15.49 5.12 -0.91
CA ALA A 60 -16.85 5.49 -1.24
C ALA A 60 -17.51 4.44 -2.15
N ASN A 61 -16.71 3.82 -3.02
CA ASN A 61 -17.21 2.82 -3.96
C ASN A 61 -17.15 1.40 -3.45
N GLY A 62 -16.55 1.18 -2.27
CA GLY A 62 -16.37 -0.17 -1.75
C GLY A 62 -15.37 -0.99 -2.53
N ASP A 63 -14.43 -0.32 -3.19
CA ASP A 63 -13.42 -0.98 -4.00
C ASP A 63 -12.22 -1.34 -3.13
N TYR A 64 -12.31 -2.47 -2.45
CA TYR A 64 -11.29 -2.85 -1.47
C TYR A 64 -9.96 -3.25 -2.10
N ILE A 65 -9.99 -3.78 -3.31
CA ILE A 65 -8.74 -4.12 -4.01
C ILE A 65 -7.96 -2.85 -4.30
N MET A 66 -8.64 -1.83 -4.83
CA MET A 66 -7.99 -0.54 -5.09
C MET A 66 -7.51 0.09 -3.78
N LEU A 67 -8.34 -0.01 -2.74
CA LEU A 67 -7.98 0.54 -1.44
C LEU A 67 -6.72 -0.10 -0.89
N ALA A 68 -6.59 -1.43 -1.03
CA ALA A 68 -5.40 -2.15 -0.58
C ALA A 68 -4.17 -1.73 -1.38
N LEU A 69 -4.32 -1.60 -2.70
CA LEU A 69 -3.21 -1.16 -3.56
C LEU A 69 -2.74 0.24 -3.19
N LEU A 70 -3.68 1.14 -2.92
CA LEU A 70 -3.34 2.51 -2.55
C LEU A 70 -2.69 2.56 -1.17
N THR A 71 -3.14 1.71 -0.25
CA THR A 71 -2.53 1.61 1.06
C THR A 71 -1.09 1.16 0.94
N PHE A 72 -0.85 0.15 0.10
CA PHE A 72 0.50 -0.32 -0.19
C PHE A 72 1.35 0.83 -0.75
N ALA A 73 0.81 1.55 -1.73
CA ALA A 73 1.53 2.63 -2.37
C ALA A 73 1.94 3.70 -1.37
N GLN A 74 1.04 4.06 -0.46
CA GLN A 74 1.33 5.07 0.53
C GLN A 74 2.41 4.60 1.50
N VAL A 75 2.29 3.37 2.00
CA VAL A 75 3.28 2.82 2.93
C VAL A 75 4.64 2.72 2.25
N TYR A 76 4.66 2.22 1.02
CA TYR A 76 5.89 2.08 0.25
C TYR A 76 6.57 3.44 0.03
N LYS A 77 5.77 4.43 -0.32
CA LYS A 77 6.30 5.77 -0.57
C LYS A 77 6.88 6.38 0.70
N ASP A 78 6.18 6.22 1.82
CA ASP A 78 6.63 6.75 3.09
C ASP A 78 7.95 6.11 3.54
N LYS A 79 8.04 4.79 3.41
CA LYS A 79 9.26 4.08 3.78
C LYS A 79 10.41 4.43 2.87
N ARG A 80 10.16 4.50 1.58
CA ARG A 80 11.19 4.83 0.61
C ARG A 80 11.72 6.25 0.84
N SER A 81 10.85 7.18 1.17
CA SER A 81 11.24 8.55 1.47
C SER A 81 12.23 8.58 2.61
N LYS A 82 11.99 7.78 3.64
CA LYS A 82 12.88 7.73 4.80
C LYS A 82 14.25 7.17 4.44
N PHE A 83 14.28 6.17 3.55
CA PHE A 83 15.54 5.54 3.17
C PHE A 83 16.34 6.37 2.17
N THR A 84 15.68 7.21 1.40
CA THR A 84 16.36 7.99 0.37
C THR A 84 16.75 9.39 0.83
N THR A 85 16.38 9.78 2.04
CA THR A 85 16.73 11.08 2.57
C THR A 85 18.23 11.14 2.85
N PRO A 86 18.92 12.14 2.33
CA PRO A 86 20.36 12.29 2.56
C PRO A 86 20.69 12.51 4.01
#